data_63d584e750211d6f18fde40182022c98
#
_entry.id   63d584e750211d6f18fde40182022c98
#
_cell.length_a   1.000
_cell.length_b   1.000
_cell.length_c   1.000
_cell.angle_alpha   90.00
_cell.angle_beta   90.00
_cell.angle_gamma   90.00
#
_symmetry.space_group_name_H-M   'P 1'
#
loop_
_entity.id
_entity.type
_entity.pdbx_description
1 polymer ?
#
loop_
_entity_poly.entity_id
_entity_poly.type
_entity_poly.pdbx_seq_one_letter_code
_entity_poly.pdbx_strand_id
1 'polypeptide(L)'
;MSQKVITRFPPSPTGPFHIGNVRTALFNYLFAKNHGGDFILRIEDTDKARSKDEYEKGILGGLEWLGLKWDNKPTRQSERTKVYKKYLEKLIEEDKAYVSVETEGENKEVIRFRNPNKQVSFNDLVRGEVKFNTTELGDFIIAKNVNEPLYHLAVVIDDFESGVTHVIRGEDHISNTPRQILILEAIGGERPIYAHLPLILASDRSKLSKRKHGESVSLDYYKQKGYLPQAILNYLSLLGWNPGTDKEIFTLDELVKDFDVSKIQKGGAIFDEKKLDWVNKEHIKLLPQKERELLLTKDFDLKAVPKPLKEKICWKETSKEETLRHLLKVKEIISEEGD
;
A
#
# COMPACT_ATOMS: atom_id res chain seq x y z
N MET A 1 28.10 7.54 8.75
CA MET A 1 26.70 7.78 9.11
C MET A 1 25.87 6.72 8.40
N SER A 2 24.95 6.04 9.08
CA SER A 2 24.04 5.08 8.43
C SER A 2 23.17 5.83 7.41
N GLN A 3 22.96 5.23 6.25
CA GLN A 3 22.08 5.79 5.22
C GLN A 3 20.67 5.97 5.81
N LYS A 4 20.04 7.12 5.56
CA LYS A 4 18.66 7.39 6.00
C LYS A 4 17.69 6.37 5.35
N VAL A 5 16.81 5.79 6.15
CA VAL A 5 15.79 4.87 5.63
C VAL A 5 14.78 5.65 4.79
N ILE A 6 14.51 5.17 3.57
CA ILE A 6 13.46 5.69 2.68
C ILE A 6 12.63 4.51 2.21
N THR A 7 11.35 4.51 2.59
CA THR A 7 10.34 3.59 2.08
C THR A 7 9.36 4.33 1.17
N ARG A 8 8.58 3.60 0.38
CA ARG A 8 7.60 4.21 -0.50
C ARG A 8 6.28 3.44 -0.53
N PHE A 9 5.20 4.20 -0.71
CA PHE A 9 3.91 3.66 -1.13
C PHE A 9 3.62 4.14 -2.55
N PRO A 10 3.64 3.23 -3.54
CA PRO A 10 3.46 3.55 -4.96
C PRO A 10 2.12 3.01 -5.49
N PRO A 11 0.96 3.58 -5.10
CA PRO A 11 -0.33 3.07 -5.56
C PRO A 11 -0.59 3.42 -7.02
N SER A 12 -1.23 2.47 -7.76
CA SER A 12 -1.83 2.73 -9.06
C SER A 12 -3.30 3.15 -8.88
N PRO A 13 -3.74 4.31 -9.41
CA PRO A 13 -5.11 4.79 -9.24
C PRO A 13 -6.08 4.13 -10.24
N THR A 14 -6.12 2.79 -10.25
CA THR A 14 -6.92 1.97 -11.17
C THR A 14 -8.19 1.40 -10.53
N GLY A 15 -8.48 1.79 -9.29
CA GLY A 15 -9.65 1.37 -8.52
C GLY A 15 -9.72 2.00 -7.14
N PRO A 16 -10.79 1.73 -6.36
CA PRO A 16 -10.92 2.19 -5.00
C PRO A 16 -9.74 1.78 -4.12
N PHE A 17 -9.45 2.58 -3.09
CA PHE A 17 -8.34 2.31 -2.17
C PHE A 17 -8.60 1.03 -1.35
N HIS A 18 -7.93 -0.05 -1.73
CA HIS A 18 -8.12 -1.39 -1.18
C HIS A 18 -7.41 -1.54 0.16
N ILE A 19 -8.05 -2.21 1.16
CA ILE A 19 -7.46 -2.41 2.50
C ILE A 19 -6.11 -3.15 2.48
N GLY A 20 -5.86 -3.99 1.48
CA GLY A 20 -4.53 -4.60 1.25
C GLY A 20 -3.46 -3.57 0.94
N ASN A 21 -3.81 -2.53 0.16
CA ASN A 21 -2.93 -1.42 -0.13
C ASN A 21 -2.77 -0.52 1.10
N VAL A 22 -3.84 -0.33 1.89
CA VAL A 22 -3.77 0.39 3.19
C VAL A 22 -2.77 -0.29 4.12
N ARG A 23 -2.80 -1.63 4.25
CA ARG A 23 -1.82 -2.37 5.06
C ARG A 23 -0.39 -2.19 4.54
N THR A 24 -0.21 -2.23 3.21
CA THR A 24 1.11 -2.00 2.59
C THR A 24 1.62 -0.59 2.88
N ALA A 25 0.76 0.43 2.76
CA ALA A 25 1.09 1.81 3.12
C ALA A 25 1.45 1.92 4.61
N LEU A 26 0.65 1.32 5.49
CA LEU A 26 0.90 1.30 6.92
C LEU A 26 2.27 0.71 7.27
N PHE A 27 2.61 -0.47 6.73
CA PHE A 27 3.88 -1.12 7.06
C PHE A 27 5.10 -0.34 6.54
N ASN A 28 5.00 0.29 5.38
CA ASN A 28 6.01 1.23 4.88
C ASN A 28 6.15 2.44 5.82
N TYR A 29 5.03 3.02 6.25
CA TYR A 29 4.99 4.14 7.18
C TYR A 29 5.61 3.77 8.54
N LEU A 30 5.16 2.66 9.15
CA LEU A 30 5.66 2.20 10.44
C LEU A 30 7.18 1.95 10.39
N PHE A 31 7.65 1.26 9.35
CA PHE A 31 9.08 0.97 9.19
C PHE A 31 9.91 2.25 9.04
N ALA A 32 9.49 3.16 8.16
CA ALA A 32 10.20 4.43 7.96
C ALA A 32 10.25 5.25 9.26
N LYS A 33 9.10 5.46 9.91
CA LYS A 33 9.01 6.30 11.11
C LYS A 33 9.72 5.69 12.31
N ASN A 34 9.68 4.38 12.48
CA ASN A 34 10.44 3.67 13.52
C ASN A 34 11.94 3.91 13.39
N HIS A 35 12.46 4.04 12.16
CA HIS A 35 13.88 4.27 11.89
C HIS A 35 14.25 5.76 11.69
N GLY A 36 13.34 6.70 11.99
CA GLY A 36 13.57 8.13 11.77
C GLY A 36 13.75 8.50 10.29
N GLY A 37 13.23 7.70 9.40
CA GLY A 37 13.32 7.81 7.95
C GLY A 37 12.13 8.50 7.30
N ASP A 38 12.12 8.47 5.96
CA ASP A 38 11.06 9.05 5.13
C ASP A 38 10.13 7.98 4.56
N PHE A 39 8.84 8.26 4.61
CA PHE A 39 7.79 7.55 3.91
C PHE A 39 7.33 8.39 2.72
N ILE A 40 7.67 7.99 1.50
CA ILE A 40 7.35 8.76 0.30
C ILE A 40 6.16 8.18 -0.47
N LEU A 41 5.42 9.05 -1.16
CA LEU A 41 4.27 8.71 -1.98
C LEU A 41 4.58 8.96 -3.46
N ARG A 42 4.30 7.96 -4.30
CA ARG A 42 4.39 8.03 -5.76
C ARG A 42 3.12 7.45 -6.39
N ILE A 43 2.52 8.15 -7.32
CA ILE A 43 1.35 7.66 -8.07
C ILE A 43 1.83 6.96 -9.33
N GLU A 44 1.49 5.68 -9.46
CA GLU A 44 1.82 4.86 -10.64
C GLU A 44 0.65 4.84 -11.62
N ASP A 45 0.57 5.88 -12.43
CA ASP A 45 -0.51 6.19 -13.39
C ASP A 45 -0.12 5.96 -14.85
N THR A 46 0.85 5.08 -15.11
CA THR A 46 1.28 4.73 -16.47
C THR A 46 0.19 4.02 -17.28
N ASP A 47 -0.72 3.31 -16.64
CA ASP A 47 -1.90 2.74 -17.29
C ASP A 47 -3.01 3.78 -17.44
N LYS A 48 -2.90 4.61 -18.48
CA LYS A 48 -3.84 5.72 -18.75
C LYS A 48 -5.28 5.27 -18.97
N ALA A 49 -5.50 4.04 -19.42
CA ALA A 49 -6.85 3.52 -19.68
C ALA A 49 -7.62 3.23 -18.39
N ARG A 50 -6.93 2.77 -17.33
CA ARG A 50 -7.54 2.40 -16.07
C ARG A 50 -7.34 3.44 -14.96
N SER A 51 -6.35 4.32 -15.08
CA SER A 51 -6.09 5.38 -14.09
C SER A 51 -7.15 6.46 -14.15
N LYS A 52 -7.67 6.85 -12.98
CA LYS A 52 -8.70 7.88 -12.86
C LYS A 52 -8.41 8.83 -11.70
N ASP A 53 -8.65 10.12 -11.89
CA ASP A 53 -8.48 11.17 -10.88
C ASP A 53 -9.31 10.89 -9.61
N GLU A 54 -10.49 10.31 -9.75
CA GLU A 54 -11.34 9.95 -8.61
C GLU A 54 -10.68 8.94 -7.67
N TYR A 55 -9.97 7.95 -8.24
CA TYR A 55 -9.24 6.94 -7.46
C TYR A 55 -7.99 7.52 -6.82
N GLU A 56 -7.26 8.40 -7.52
CA GLU A 56 -6.13 9.12 -6.93
C GLU A 56 -6.58 9.96 -5.74
N LYS A 57 -7.64 10.76 -5.90
CA LYS A 57 -8.24 11.55 -4.80
C LYS A 57 -8.70 10.65 -3.65
N GLY A 58 -9.27 9.48 -3.95
CA GLY A 58 -9.66 8.50 -2.94
C GLY A 58 -8.47 7.94 -2.16
N ILE A 59 -7.35 7.67 -2.82
CA ILE A 59 -6.11 7.21 -2.19
C ILE A 59 -5.52 8.31 -1.29
N LEU A 60 -5.37 9.53 -1.81
CA LEU A 60 -4.81 10.66 -1.04
C LEU A 60 -5.67 10.98 0.18
N GLY A 61 -6.98 11.16 -0.03
CA GLY A 61 -7.92 11.43 1.08
C GLY A 61 -8.03 10.27 2.06
N GLY A 62 -7.84 9.02 1.61
CA GLY A 62 -7.78 7.85 2.48
C GLY A 62 -6.53 7.85 3.37
N LEU A 63 -5.35 8.13 2.83
CA LEU A 63 -4.11 8.25 3.60
C LEU A 63 -4.18 9.40 4.61
N GLU A 64 -4.70 10.56 4.20
CA GLU A 64 -4.91 11.71 5.10
C GLU A 64 -5.87 11.37 6.24
N TRP A 65 -7.00 10.72 5.92
CA TRP A 65 -7.97 10.29 6.93
C TRP A 65 -7.37 9.30 7.93
N LEU A 66 -6.51 8.39 7.47
CA LEU A 66 -5.79 7.44 8.32
C LEU A 66 -4.65 8.11 9.13
N GLY A 67 -4.26 9.34 8.80
CA GLY A 67 -3.13 10.02 9.44
C GLY A 67 -1.76 9.53 8.96
N LEU A 68 -1.69 8.79 7.86
CA LEU A 68 -0.45 8.31 7.25
C LEU A 68 0.16 9.42 6.38
N LYS A 69 0.85 10.37 7.01
CA LYS A 69 1.48 11.51 6.35
C LYS A 69 2.76 11.08 5.62
N TRP A 70 2.90 11.49 4.37
CA TRP A 70 4.11 11.28 3.56
C TRP A 70 5.03 12.50 3.61
N ASP A 71 6.32 12.29 3.33
CA ASP A 71 7.38 13.29 3.55
C ASP A 71 7.82 14.01 2.26
N ASN A 72 7.26 13.67 1.11
CA ASN A 72 7.61 14.30 -0.18
C ASN A 72 6.40 15.01 -0.80
N LYS A 73 6.63 15.83 -1.83
CA LYS A 73 5.59 16.17 -2.78
C LYS A 73 5.29 14.92 -3.63
N PRO A 74 4.06 14.41 -3.67
CA PRO A 74 3.75 13.22 -4.48
C PRO A 74 4.18 13.40 -5.93
N THR A 75 4.86 12.39 -6.48
CA THR A 75 5.27 12.35 -7.89
C THR A 75 4.33 11.44 -8.68
N ARG A 76 4.12 11.74 -9.96
CA ARG A 76 3.34 10.90 -10.87
C ARG A 76 4.22 10.35 -11.96
N GLN A 77 4.07 9.08 -12.27
CA GLN A 77 4.86 8.43 -13.33
C GLN A 77 4.57 9.03 -14.71
N SER A 78 3.33 9.43 -14.98
CA SER A 78 2.93 10.09 -16.23
C SER A 78 3.71 11.40 -16.50
N GLU A 79 4.18 12.08 -15.46
CA GLU A 79 4.95 13.33 -15.55
C GLU A 79 6.46 13.09 -15.79
N ARG A 80 6.94 11.83 -15.73
CA ARG A 80 8.37 11.47 -15.71
C ARG A 80 8.87 10.85 -17.02
N THR A 81 8.10 10.89 -18.10
CA THR A 81 8.44 10.28 -19.40
C THR A 81 9.85 10.64 -19.88
N LYS A 82 10.28 11.90 -19.72
CA LYS A 82 11.64 12.35 -20.10
C LYS A 82 12.76 11.64 -19.31
N VAL A 83 12.50 11.32 -18.04
CA VAL A 83 13.47 10.60 -17.19
C VAL A 83 13.59 9.17 -17.70
N TYR A 84 12.46 8.48 -17.88
CA TYR A 84 12.45 7.10 -18.38
C TYR A 84 13.09 6.97 -19.75
N LYS A 85 12.81 7.91 -20.66
CA LYS A 85 13.43 7.95 -21.98
C LYS A 85 14.95 8.00 -21.91
N LYS A 86 15.51 8.86 -21.06
CA LYS A 86 16.98 8.97 -20.86
C LYS A 86 17.60 7.63 -20.43
N TYR A 87 16.96 6.91 -19.51
CA TYR A 87 17.46 5.61 -19.07
C TYR A 87 17.28 4.53 -20.14
N LEU A 88 16.19 4.54 -20.90
CA LEU A 88 15.97 3.64 -22.03
C LEU A 88 17.03 3.82 -23.12
N GLU A 89 17.28 5.07 -23.53
CA GLU A 89 18.30 5.41 -24.53
C GLU A 89 19.68 4.92 -24.07
N LYS A 90 20.05 5.17 -22.80
CA LYS A 90 21.30 4.67 -22.23
C LYS A 90 21.37 3.13 -22.23
N LEU A 91 20.31 2.43 -21.85
CA LEU A 91 20.29 0.96 -21.87
C LEU A 91 20.46 0.40 -23.30
N ILE A 92 19.91 1.08 -24.32
CA ILE A 92 20.07 0.70 -25.72
C ILE A 92 21.51 0.97 -26.21
N GLU A 93 22.06 2.14 -25.90
CA GLU A 93 23.45 2.51 -26.23
C GLU A 93 24.47 1.55 -25.62
N GLU A 94 24.22 1.05 -24.41
CA GLU A 94 25.07 0.10 -23.70
C GLU A 94 24.78 -1.38 -24.08
N ASP A 95 23.98 -1.65 -25.11
CA ASP A 95 23.53 -3.00 -25.54
C ASP A 95 22.88 -3.84 -24.41
N LYS A 96 22.30 -3.19 -23.42
CA LYS A 96 21.54 -3.82 -22.32
C LYS A 96 20.05 -3.93 -22.64
N ALA A 97 19.57 -3.20 -23.65
CA ALA A 97 18.25 -3.29 -24.21
C ALA A 97 18.29 -3.12 -25.74
N TYR A 98 17.26 -3.56 -26.44
CA TYR A 98 17.20 -3.45 -27.89
C TYR A 98 15.75 -3.31 -28.38
N VAL A 99 15.58 -2.74 -29.58
CA VAL A 99 14.30 -2.70 -30.28
C VAL A 99 14.05 -4.07 -30.92
N SER A 100 12.92 -4.68 -30.59
CA SER A 100 12.46 -5.96 -31.11
C SER A 100 11.25 -5.73 -32.01
N VAL A 101 11.25 -6.34 -33.20
CA VAL A 101 10.08 -6.38 -34.10
C VAL A 101 9.21 -7.57 -33.68
N GLU A 102 7.96 -7.30 -33.31
CA GLU A 102 7.01 -8.33 -32.92
C GLU A 102 6.15 -8.77 -34.11
N THR A 103 5.98 -10.07 -34.26
CA THR A 103 5.13 -10.68 -35.30
C THR A 103 3.67 -10.77 -34.87
N GLU A 104 3.41 -10.72 -33.54
CA GLU A 104 2.09 -10.83 -32.93
C GLU A 104 1.83 -9.64 -32.00
N GLY A 105 0.56 -9.29 -31.78
CA GLY A 105 0.13 -8.23 -30.88
C GLY A 105 -0.09 -6.88 -31.56
N GLU A 106 -0.51 -5.88 -30.77
CA GLU A 106 -0.86 -4.53 -31.25
C GLU A 106 0.36 -3.67 -31.59
N ASN A 107 1.49 -3.91 -30.93
CA ASN A 107 2.72 -3.14 -31.09
C ASN A 107 3.66 -3.89 -32.05
N LYS A 108 3.95 -3.28 -33.21
CA LYS A 108 4.90 -3.85 -34.20
C LYS A 108 6.35 -3.83 -33.69
N GLU A 109 6.69 -2.91 -32.82
CA GLU A 109 8.01 -2.78 -32.21
C GLU A 109 7.85 -2.60 -30.70
N VAL A 110 8.77 -3.19 -29.92
CA VAL A 110 8.87 -3.02 -28.47
C VAL A 110 10.34 -2.91 -28.05
N ILE A 111 10.61 -2.45 -26.85
CA ILE A 111 11.96 -2.45 -26.28
C ILE A 111 12.07 -3.59 -25.30
N ARG A 112 12.99 -4.52 -25.56
CA ARG A 112 13.29 -5.66 -24.70
C ARG A 112 14.58 -5.43 -23.92
N PHE A 113 14.56 -5.80 -22.66
CA PHE A 113 15.75 -5.89 -21.82
C PHE A 113 16.50 -7.20 -22.17
N ARG A 114 17.79 -7.08 -22.42
CA ARG A 114 18.66 -8.23 -22.68
C ARG A 114 18.99 -8.94 -21.38
N ASN A 115 18.42 -10.12 -21.20
CA ASN A 115 18.61 -10.91 -19.98
C ASN A 115 20.03 -11.48 -19.92
N PRO A 116 20.81 -11.19 -18.87
CA PRO A 116 22.17 -11.73 -18.73
C PRO A 116 22.21 -13.23 -18.37
N ASN A 117 21.04 -13.87 -18.24
CA ASN A 117 20.91 -15.31 -17.98
C ASN A 117 21.75 -15.80 -16.78
N LYS A 118 21.55 -15.16 -15.64
CA LYS A 118 22.29 -15.46 -14.40
C LYS A 118 21.37 -15.85 -13.24
N GLN A 119 21.96 -16.41 -12.21
CA GLN A 119 21.27 -16.59 -10.95
C GLN A 119 21.17 -15.24 -10.21
N VAL A 120 19.97 -14.87 -9.76
CA VAL A 120 19.71 -13.70 -8.89
C VAL A 120 19.28 -14.23 -7.54
N SER A 121 19.99 -13.82 -6.49
CA SER A 121 19.59 -14.08 -5.10
C SER A 121 19.50 -12.79 -4.33
N PHE A 122 18.58 -12.72 -3.39
CA PHE A 122 18.45 -11.62 -2.43
C PHE A 122 17.94 -12.15 -1.09
N ASN A 123 18.26 -11.44 -0.02
CA ASN A 123 17.74 -11.75 1.30
C ASN A 123 16.53 -10.87 1.58
N ASP A 124 15.37 -11.48 1.73
CA ASP A 124 14.12 -10.81 2.05
C ASP A 124 13.89 -10.81 3.56
N LEU A 125 13.54 -9.67 4.14
CA LEU A 125 13.37 -9.53 5.59
C LEU A 125 12.25 -10.43 6.16
N VAL A 126 11.27 -10.81 5.34
CA VAL A 126 10.15 -11.68 5.75
C VAL A 126 10.34 -13.12 5.28
N ARG A 127 10.78 -13.30 4.02
CA ARG A 127 10.84 -14.61 3.36
C ARG A 127 12.17 -15.33 3.58
N GLY A 128 13.23 -14.60 3.95
CA GLY A 128 14.60 -15.09 4.01
C GLY A 128 15.27 -15.11 2.64
N GLU A 129 16.19 -16.02 2.41
CA GLU A 129 16.91 -16.12 1.14
C GLU A 129 15.98 -16.56 0.01
N VAL A 130 15.95 -15.77 -1.07
CA VAL A 130 15.18 -16.03 -2.28
C VAL A 130 16.14 -16.13 -3.47
N LYS A 131 16.01 -17.20 -4.26
CA LYS A 131 16.87 -17.48 -5.43
C LYS A 131 16.02 -17.67 -6.67
N PHE A 132 16.42 -17.04 -7.78
CA PHE A 132 15.81 -17.22 -9.09
C PHE A 132 16.87 -17.49 -10.15
N ASN A 133 16.57 -18.45 -11.02
CA ASN A 133 17.32 -18.63 -12.27
C ASN A 133 16.66 -17.75 -13.35
N THR A 134 17.35 -16.70 -13.78
CA THR A 134 16.77 -15.77 -14.74
C THR A 134 16.77 -16.28 -16.17
N THR A 135 17.43 -17.40 -16.48
CA THR A 135 17.38 -18.00 -17.83
C THR A 135 15.97 -18.34 -18.29
N GLU A 136 15.07 -18.67 -17.32
CA GLU A 136 13.67 -18.97 -17.61
C GLU A 136 12.84 -17.73 -17.98
N LEU A 137 13.35 -16.53 -17.73
CA LEU A 137 12.65 -15.28 -18.05
C LEU A 137 12.77 -14.90 -19.53
N GLY A 138 13.84 -15.35 -20.20
CA GLY A 138 14.21 -14.83 -21.53
C GLY A 138 14.43 -13.31 -21.52
N ASP A 139 14.58 -12.72 -22.70
CA ASP A 139 14.54 -11.27 -22.85
C ASP A 139 13.10 -10.77 -22.67
N PHE A 140 12.90 -9.78 -21.84
CA PHE A 140 11.55 -9.32 -21.47
C PHE A 140 11.29 -7.85 -21.85
N ILE A 141 10.06 -7.54 -22.20
CA ILE A 141 9.65 -6.21 -22.62
C ILE A 141 9.70 -5.24 -21.44
N ILE A 142 10.38 -4.09 -21.61
CA ILE A 142 10.50 -3.03 -20.62
C ILE A 142 9.84 -1.72 -21.06
N ALA A 143 9.57 -1.55 -22.36
CA ALA A 143 8.82 -0.42 -22.89
C ALA A 143 8.13 -0.80 -24.20
N LYS A 144 7.01 -0.14 -24.53
CA LYS A 144 6.39 -0.25 -25.86
C LYS A 144 7.17 0.54 -26.90
N ASN A 145 7.70 1.68 -26.49
CA ASN A 145 8.62 2.54 -27.26
C ASN A 145 9.37 3.44 -26.26
N VAL A 146 10.26 4.30 -26.74
CA VAL A 146 11.09 5.17 -25.87
C VAL A 146 10.30 6.15 -24.99
N ASN A 147 9.04 6.40 -25.30
CA ASN A 147 8.17 7.31 -24.54
C ASN A 147 7.12 6.57 -23.68
N GLU A 148 7.02 5.24 -23.81
CA GLU A 148 6.03 4.43 -23.11
C GLU A 148 6.70 3.28 -22.32
N PRO A 149 7.31 3.59 -21.17
CA PRO A 149 7.90 2.58 -20.29
C PRO A 149 6.83 1.66 -19.72
N LEU A 150 7.18 0.41 -19.50
CA LEU A 150 6.34 -0.51 -18.75
C LEU A 150 6.69 -0.51 -17.26
N TYR A 151 5.80 -1.10 -16.46
CA TYR A 151 5.87 -1.15 -14.99
C TYR A 151 7.26 -1.44 -14.43
N HIS A 152 7.92 -2.52 -14.89
CA HIS A 152 9.22 -2.93 -14.33
C HIS A 152 10.30 -1.85 -14.47
N LEU A 153 10.36 -1.18 -15.61
CA LEU A 153 11.34 -0.12 -15.84
C LEU A 153 11.02 1.12 -15.03
N ALA A 154 9.76 1.60 -15.09
CA ALA A 154 9.35 2.82 -14.43
C ALA A 154 9.55 2.74 -12.91
N VAL A 155 9.10 1.65 -12.27
CA VAL A 155 9.24 1.49 -10.81
C VAL A 155 10.70 1.45 -10.36
N VAL A 156 11.58 0.79 -11.13
CA VAL A 156 13.00 0.68 -10.80
C VAL A 156 13.70 2.03 -10.89
N ILE A 157 13.46 2.77 -11.98
CA ILE A 157 14.04 4.11 -12.17
C ILE A 157 13.56 5.06 -11.06
N ASP A 158 12.27 5.02 -10.73
CA ASP A 158 11.71 5.89 -9.70
C ASP A 158 12.23 5.56 -8.30
N ASP A 159 12.34 4.28 -7.96
CA ASP A 159 12.92 3.86 -6.68
C ASP A 159 14.40 4.28 -6.59
N PHE A 160 15.17 4.13 -7.67
CA PHE A 160 16.56 4.55 -7.76
C PHE A 160 16.73 6.08 -7.63
N GLU A 161 15.99 6.86 -8.43
CA GLU A 161 16.06 8.33 -8.42
C GLU A 161 15.57 8.94 -7.09
N SER A 162 14.66 8.27 -6.39
CA SER A 162 14.13 8.69 -5.09
C SER A 162 14.98 8.21 -3.92
N GLY A 163 16.05 7.44 -4.16
CA GLY A 163 16.92 6.91 -3.12
C GLY A 163 16.23 5.90 -2.19
N VAL A 164 15.25 5.15 -2.70
CA VAL A 164 14.53 4.14 -1.91
C VAL A 164 15.49 3.09 -1.40
N THR A 165 15.56 2.93 -0.08
CA THR A 165 16.43 1.96 0.58
C THR A 165 15.75 0.64 0.91
N HIS A 166 14.43 0.69 1.10
CA HIS A 166 13.63 -0.50 1.47
C HIS A 166 12.38 -0.59 0.61
N VAL A 167 12.17 -1.76 0.01
CA VAL A 167 11.01 -2.10 -0.82
C VAL A 167 10.11 -3.05 -0.04
N ILE A 168 9.11 -2.49 0.66
CA ILE A 168 8.11 -3.27 1.41
C ILE A 168 6.84 -3.31 0.56
N ARG A 169 6.38 -4.53 0.19
CA ARG A 169 5.24 -4.72 -0.72
C ARG A 169 4.60 -6.10 -0.57
N GLY A 170 3.46 -6.35 -1.20
CA GLY A 170 2.82 -7.67 -1.19
C GLY A 170 3.69 -8.76 -1.85
N GLU A 171 3.58 -9.99 -1.36
CA GLU A 171 4.31 -11.15 -1.88
C GLU A 171 3.97 -11.55 -3.31
N ASP A 172 2.84 -11.07 -3.83
CA ASP A 172 2.46 -11.22 -5.23
C ASP A 172 3.43 -10.52 -6.20
N HIS A 173 4.32 -9.67 -5.67
CA HIS A 173 5.41 -9.04 -6.42
C HIS A 173 6.75 -9.78 -6.33
N ILE A 174 6.86 -10.90 -5.61
CA ILE A 174 8.15 -11.58 -5.42
C ILE A 174 8.74 -12.07 -6.77
N SER A 175 7.88 -12.52 -7.69
CA SER A 175 8.28 -12.94 -9.05
C SER A 175 8.71 -11.77 -9.95
N ASN A 176 8.37 -10.52 -9.59
CA ASN A 176 8.80 -9.32 -10.28
C ASN A 176 10.22 -8.90 -9.89
N THR A 177 10.64 -9.26 -8.66
CA THR A 177 11.89 -8.81 -8.06
C THR A 177 13.13 -9.14 -8.90
N PRO A 178 13.28 -10.35 -9.49
CA PRO A 178 14.46 -10.65 -10.31
C PRO A 178 14.60 -9.73 -11.53
N ARG A 179 13.48 -9.44 -12.23
CA ARG A 179 13.49 -8.52 -13.39
C ARG A 179 13.89 -7.12 -12.97
N GLN A 180 13.38 -6.66 -11.84
CA GLN A 180 13.69 -5.34 -11.30
C GLN A 180 15.13 -5.22 -10.83
N ILE A 181 15.68 -6.27 -10.21
CA ILE A 181 17.11 -6.33 -9.85
C ILE A 181 17.98 -6.23 -11.10
N LEU A 182 17.67 -6.99 -12.15
CA LEU A 182 18.45 -6.96 -13.41
C LEU A 182 18.43 -5.56 -14.05
N ILE A 183 17.29 -4.89 -14.10
CA ILE A 183 17.17 -3.52 -14.61
C ILE A 183 17.98 -2.55 -13.74
N LEU A 184 17.84 -2.66 -12.42
CA LEU A 184 18.53 -1.78 -11.46
C LEU A 184 20.05 -1.86 -11.60
N GLU A 185 20.59 -3.07 -11.67
CA GLU A 185 22.03 -3.29 -11.89
C GLU A 185 22.48 -2.75 -13.26
N ALA A 186 21.65 -2.90 -14.28
CA ALA A 186 21.95 -2.39 -15.62
C ALA A 186 22.04 -0.85 -15.65
N ILE A 187 21.27 -0.15 -14.85
CA ILE A 187 21.36 1.32 -14.73
C ILE A 187 22.43 1.77 -13.73
N GLY A 188 23.13 0.83 -13.05
CA GLY A 188 24.18 1.11 -12.09
C GLY A 188 23.70 1.41 -10.67
N GLY A 189 22.47 0.98 -10.32
CA GLY A 189 21.90 1.18 -8.99
C GLY A 189 22.28 0.09 -8.00
N GLU A 190 22.32 0.45 -6.71
CA GLU A 190 22.45 -0.49 -5.60
C GLU A 190 21.10 -1.09 -5.22
N ARG A 191 21.10 -2.37 -4.84
CA ARG A 191 19.88 -3.07 -4.49
C ARG A 191 19.30 -2.55 -3.18
N PRO A 192 18.01 -2.19 -3.12
CA PRO A 192 17.33 -1.95 -1.86
C PRO A 192 17.18 -3.25 -1.07
N ILE A 193 16.85 -3.12 0.20
CA ILE A 193 16.44 -4.24 1.04
C ILE A 193 14.98 -4.53 0.75
N TYR A 194 14.63 -5.81 0.57
CA TYR A 194 13.28 -6.26 0.23
C TYR A 194 12.55 -6.85 1.44
N ALA A 195 11.25 -6.62 1.51
CA ALA A 195 10.34 -7.26 2.45
C ALA A 195 9.00 -7.56 1.74
N HIS A 196 8.71 -8.84 1.50
CA HIS A 196 7.48 -9.27 0.84
C HIS A 196 6.45 -9.75 1.86
N LEU A 197 5.42 -8.92 2.03
CA LEU A 197 4.33 -9.11 2.99
C LEU A 197 3.41 -10.25 2.56
N PRO A 198 2.94 -11.11 3.48
CA PRO A 198 1.98 -12.15 3.17
C PRO A 198 0.66 -11.56 2.64
N LEU A 199 -0.10 -12.35 1.87
CA LEU A 199 -1.41 -11.94 1.39
C LEU A 199 -2.41 -11.79 2.55
N ILE A 200 -3.36 -10.87 2.38
CA ILE A 200 -4.59 -10.89 3.16
C ILE A 200 -5.55 -11.87 2.49
N LEU A 201 -6.04 -12.82 3.26
CA LEU A 201 -6.93 -13.87 2.81
C LEU A 201 -8.35 -13.61 3.32
N ALA A 202 -9.34 -14.03 2.56
CA ALA A 202 -10.71 -14.12 3.01
C ALA A 202 -10.93 -15.37 3.91
N SER A 203 -12.10 -15.52 4.48
CA SER A 203 -12.45 -16.66 5.35
C SER A 203 -12.33 -18.02 4.65
N ASP A 204 -12.52 -18.06 3.32
CA ASP A 204 -12.32 -19.24 2.47
C ASP A 204 -10.84 -19.48 2.10
N ARG A 205 -9.92 -18.71 2.70
CA ARG A 205 -8.48 -18.71 2.42
C ARG A 205 -8.09 -18.29 1.00
N SER A 206 -9.00 -17.78 0.19
CA SER A 206 -8.66 -17.17 -1.10
C SER A 206 -8.09 -15.76 -0.88
N LYS A 207 -7.29 -15.25 -1.85
CA LYS A 207 -6.80 -13.86 -1.81
C LYS A 207 -7.98 -12.90 -1.73
N LEU A 208 -7.97 -12.02 -0.73
CA LEU A 208 -8.98 -10.97 -0.60
C LEU A 208 -8.96 -10.04 -1.81
N SER A 209 -10.09 -9.94 -2.53
CA SER A 209 -10.17 -9.16 -3.77
C SER A 209 -11.57 -8.62 -4.01
N LYS A 210 -11.69 -7.45 -4.64
CA LYS A 210 -12.98 -6.82 -4.98
C LYS A 210 -13.87 -7.72 -5.84
N ARG A 211 -13.27 -8.46 -6.77
CA ARG A 211 -14.01 -9.34 -7.69
C ARG A 211 -14.79 -10.44 -6.96
N LYS A 212 -14.26 -10.95 -5.85
CA LYS A 212 -14.89 -12.04 -5.08
C LYS A 212 -15.68 -11.54 -3.86
N HIS A 213 -15.23 -10.45 -3.24
CA HIS A 213 -15.70 -10.02 -1.92
C HIS A 213 -16.39 -8.64 -1.95
N GLY A 214 -16.62 -8.08 -3.15
CA GLY A 214 -17.37 -6.84 -3.33
C GLY A 214 -16.71 -5.63 -2.73
N GLU A 215 -17.51 -4.73 -2.16
CA GLU A 215 -17.03 -3.44 -1.64
C GLU A 215 -16.34 -3.54 -0.28
N SER A 216 -16.54 -4.63 0.48
CA SER A 216 -15.90 -4.86 1.79
C SER A 216 -14.37 -4.90 1.75
N VAL A 217 -13.77 -4.80 0.58
CA VAL A 217 -12.32 -4.69 0.43
C VAL A 217 -11.83 -3.25 0.30
N SER A 218 -12.73 -2.26 0.15
CA SER A 218 -12.37 -0.85 0.02
C SER A 218 -12.33 -0.15 1.37
N LEU A 219 -11.42 0.81 1.53
CA LEU A 219 -11.35 1.65 2.73
C LEU A 219 -12.65 2.44 2.93
N ASP A 220 -13.25 2.93 1.84
CA ASP A 220 -14.47 3.74 1.89
C ASP A 220 -15.66 2.98 2.49
N TYR A 221 -15.74 1.66 2.27
CA TYR A 221 -16.76 0.82 2.91
C TYR A 221 -16.70 0.92 4.44
N TYR A 222 -15.50 0.83 5.03
CA TYR A 222 -15.33 0.92 6.49
C TYR A 222 -15.54 2.34 6.99
N LYS A 223 -15.08 3.34 6.23
CA LYS A 223 -15.35 4.76 6.55
C LYS A 223 -16.85 5.03 6.63
N GLN A 224 -17.62 4.55 5.65
CA GLN A 224 -19.08 4.71 5.61
C GLN A 224 -19.77 3.95 6.74
N LYS A 225 -19.22 2.83 7.18
CA LYS A 225 -19.72 2.06 8.34
C LYS A 225 -19.33 2.68 9.69
N GLY A 226 -18.64 3.81 9.72
CA GLY A 226 -18.27 4.53 10.94
C GLY A 226 -17.11 3.92 11.72
N TYR A 227 -16.28 3.07 11.08
CA TYR A 227 -15.05 2.62 11.73
C TYR A 227 -14.07 3.76 11.91
N LEU A 228 -13.41 3.78 13.07
CA LEU A 228 -12.38 4.77 13.37
C LEU A 228 -11.09 4.49 12.59
N PRO A 229 -10.38 5.52 12.10
CA PRO A 229 -9.12 5.33 11.39
C PRO A 229 -8.07 4.60 12.25
N GLN A 230 -8.02 4.91 13.55
CA GLN A 230 -7.12 4.24 14.51
C GLN A 230 -7.41 2.73 14.60
N ALA A 231 -8.69 2.36 14.60
CA ALA A 231 -9.10 0.95 14.65
C ALA A 231 -8.71 0.19 13.39
N ILE A 232 -8.90 0.81 12.22
CA ILE A 232 -8.47 0.24 10.92
C ILE A 232 -6.95 0.02 10.92
N LEU A 233 -6.16 1.02 11.30
CA LEU A 233 -4.70 0.89 11.34
C LEU A 233 -4.24 -0.17 12.33
N ASN A 234 -4.80 -0.16 13.53
CA ASN A 234 -4.47 -1.15 14.55
C ASN A 234 -4.80 -2.58 14.07
N TYR A 235 -6.00 -2.80 13.56
CA TYR A 235 -6.40 -4.11 13.06
C TYR A 235 -5.52 -4.57 11.90
N LEU A 236 -5.28 -3.70 10.91
CA LEU A 236 -4.46 -4.03 9.75
C LEU A 236 -2.99 -4.29 10.11
N SER A 237 -2.47 -3.67 11.17
CA SER A 237 -1.11 -3.96 11.64
C SER A 237 -1.01 -5.39 12.15
N LEU A 238 -2.03 -5.89 12.85
CA LEU A 238 -2.06 -7.26 13.37
C LEU A 238 -2.32 -8.32 12.29
N LEU A 239 -2.69 -7.92 11.08
CA LEU A 239 -2.82 -8.83 9.94
C LEU A 239 -1.44 -9.18 9.35
N GLY A 240 -0.79 -10.15 9.97
CA GLY A 240 0.50 -10.67 9.53
C GLY A 240 1.70 -10.12 10.33
N TRP A 241 1.51 -9.26 11.31
CA TRP A 241 2.53 -8.86 12.27
C TRP A 241 2.07 -9.18 13.69
N ASN A 242 3.01 -9.63 14.56
CA ASN A 242 2.74 -9.92 15.95
C ASN A 242 3.79 -9.22 16.82
N PRO A 243 3.41 -8.34 17.76
CA PRO A 243 4.36 -7.65 18.64
C PRO A 243 5.13 -8.59 19.59
N GLY A 244 4.67 -9.83 19.75
CA GLY A 244 5.25 -10.79 20.69
C GLY A 244 4.73 -10.59 22.14
N THR A 245 3.60 -9.91 22.29
CA THR A 245 2.89 -9.68 23.57
C THR A 245 1.40 -9.95 23.38
N ASP A 246 0.64 -9.98 24.49
CA ASP A 246 -0.83 -10.13 24.46
C ASP A 246 -1.55 -8.80 24.16
N LYS A 247 -0.81 -7.70 23.97
CA LYS A 247 -1.39 -6.39 23.64
C LYS A 247 -1.97 -6.42 22.24
N GLU A 248 -3.24 -6.03 22.11
CA GLU A 248 -3.96 -6.00 20.84
C GLU A 248 -4.45 -4.59 20.44
N ILE A 249 -4.48 -3.65 21.39
CA ILE A 249 -4.93 -2.28 21.15
C ILE A 249 -3.74 -1.34 21.20
N PHE A 250 -3.50 -0.67 20.08
CA PHE A 250 -2.37 0.21 19.84
C PHE A 250 -2.80 1.54 19.24
N THR A 251 -2.21 2.62 19.71
CA THR A 251 -2.19 3.90 19.01
C THR A 251 -1.20 3.83 17.83
N LEU A 252 -1.29 4.77 16.89
CA LEU A 252 -0.34 4.83 15.77
C LEU A 252 1.11 5.05 16.26
N ASP A 253 1.30 5.87 17.29
CA ASP A 253 2.63 6.14 17.86
C ASP A 253 3.23 4.89 18.53
N GLU A 254 2.41 4.11 19.23
CA GLU A 254 2.82 2.83 19.77
C GLU A 254 3.17 1.82 18.68
N LEU A 255 2.37 1.76 17.59
CA LEU A 255 2.68 0.93 16.45
C LEU A 255 4.02 1.34 15.81
N VAL A 256 4.27 2.64 15.62
CA VAL A 256 5.56 3.14 15.12
C VAL A 256 6.71 2.70 16.03
N LYS A 257 6.55 2.81 17.35
CA LYS A 257 7.59 2.47 18.32
C LYS A 257 7.89 0.97 18.35
N ASP A 258 6.84 0.13 18.32
CA ASP A 258 6.94 -1.31 18.57
C ASP A 258 7.13 -2.14 17.30
N PHE A 259 7.00 -1.50 16.09
CA PHE A 259 7.06 -2.20 14.83
C PHE A 259 8.44 -2.79 14.55
N ASP A 260 8.47 -4.10 14.37
CA ASP A 260 9.66 -4.86 13.99
C ASP A 260 9.31 -5.75 12.79
N VAL A 261 9.93 -5.48 11.64
CA VAL A 261 9.69 -6.20 10.40
C VAL A 261 10.02 -7.69 10.50
N SER A 262 10.95 -8.07 11.37
CA SER A 262 11.33 -9.47 11.60
C SER A 262 10.22 -10.30 12.24
N LYS A 263 9.23 -9.63 12.87
CA LYS A 263 8.05 -10.24 13.48
C LYS A 263 6.87 -10.40 12.51
N ILE A 264 7.06 -10.09 11.23
CA ILE A 264 6.05 -10.34 10.20
C ILE A 264 6.01 -11.83 9.91
N GLN A 265 4.80 -12.41 9.95
CA GLN A 265 4.55 -13.82 9.65
C GLN A 265 4.75 -14.13 8.17
N LYS A 266 5.19 -15.35 7.84
CA LYS A 266 5.30 -15.80 6.44
C LYS A 266 3.95 -16.22 5.84
N GLY A 267 3.04 -16.73 6.65
CA GLY A 267 1.72 -17.20 6.21
C GLY A 267 0.74 -16.06 5.95
N GLY A 268 -0.20 -16.28 5.03
CA GLY A 268 -1.29 -15.32 4.80
C GLY A 268 -2.17 -15.13 6.04
N ALA A 269 -2.62 -13.90 6.29
CA ALA A 269 -3.48 -13.55 7.41
C ALA A 269 -4.94 -13.49 6.96
N ILE A 270 -5.83 -14.20 7.66
CA ILE A 270 -7.26 -14.19 7.37
C ILE A 270 -7.88 -12.90 7.90
N PHE A 271 -8.60 -12.20 7.04
CA PHE A 271 -9.39 -11.03 7.40
C PHE A 271 -10.64 -11.47 8.17
N ASP A 272 -10.74 -11.04 9.43
CA ASP A 272 -11.88 -11.31 10.31
C ASP A 272 -12.59 -9.99 10.65
N GLU A 273 -13.78 -9.77 10.09
CA GLU A 273 -14.58 -8.57 10.33
C GLU A 273 -15.04 -8.48 11.80
N LYS A 274 -15.30 -9.62 12.48
CA LYS A 274 -15.67 -9.62 13.90
C LYS A 274 -14.52 -9.12 14.78
N LYS A 275 -13.28 -9.50 14.45
CA LYS A 275 -12.11 -8.98 15.15
C LYS A 275 -11.93 -7.48 14.91
N LEU A 276 -12.16 -7.02 13.68
CA LEU A 276 -12.15 -5.59 13.37
C LEU A 276 -13.26 -4.83 14.13
N ASP A 277 -14.47 -5.39 14.21
CA ASP A 277 -15.56 -4.83 15.02
C ASP A 277 -15.16 -4.67 16.49
N TRP A 278 -14.53 -5.71 17.06
CA TRP A 278 -14.04 -5.67 18.42
C TRP A 278 -12.95 -4.62 18.61
N VAL A 279 -11.95 -4.55 17.72
CA VAL A 279 -10.90 -3.51 17.78
C VAL A 279 -11.52 -2.11 17.68
N ASN A 280 -12.51 -1.92 16.81
CA ASN A 280 -13.21 -0.64 16.69
C ASN A 280 -13.96 -0.26 17.98
N LYS A 281 -14.65 -1.23 18.60
CA LYS A 281 -15.29 -1.07 19.91
C LYS A 281 -14.29 -0.59 20.97
N GLU A 282 -13.14 -1.26 21.09
CA GLU A 282 -12.12 -0.86 22.06
C GLU A 282 -11.56 0.55 21.80
N HIS A 283 -11.33 0.91 20.53
CA HIS A 283 -10.91 2.28 20.18
C HIS A 283 -11.99 3.34 20.49
N ILE A 284 -13.28 3.03 20.30
CA ILE A 284 -14.38 3.91 20.69
C ILE A 284 -14.35 4.17 22.22
N LYS A 285 -14.10 3.13 23.03
CA LYS A 285 -14.00 3.26 24.49
C LYS A 285 -12.85 4.19 24.92
N LEU A 286 -11.77 4.23 24.17
CA LEU A 286 -10.64 5.12 24.44
C LEU A 286 -10.88 6.58 24.06
N LEU A 287 -11.96 6.89 23.34
CA LEU A 287 -12.30 8.28 23.01
C LEU A 287 -12.70 9.06 24.28
N PRO A 288 -12.36 10.36 24.36
CA PRO A 288 -12.89 11.23 25.40
C PRO A 288 -14.42 11.18 25.48
N GLN A 289 -14.99 11.24 26.68
CA GLN A 289 -16.45 11.15 26.90
C GLN A 289 -17.24 12.08 25.97
N LYS A 290 -16.79 13.32 25.82
CA LYS A 290 -17.44 14.31 24.93
C LYS A 290 -17.45 13.87 23.46
N GLU A 291 -16.41 13.17 22.99
CA GLU A 291 -16.37 12.64 21.63
C GLU A 291 -17.29 11.43 21.49
N ARG A 292 -17.38 10.57 22.51
CA ARG A 292 -18.32 9.43 22.56
C ARG A 292 -19.78 9.90 22.54
N GLU A 293 -20.10 10.91 23.35
CA GLU A 293 -21.44 11.50 23.42
C GLU A 293 -21.89 12.07 22.06
N LEU A 294 -20.98 12.71 21.32
CA LEU A 294 -21.24 13.19 19.97
C LEU A 294 -21.60 12.07 19.00
N LEU A 295 -21.06 10.87 19.17
CA LEU A 295 -21.43 9.70 18.38
C LEU A 295 -22.83 9.18 18.70
N LEU A 296 -23.40 9.56 19.87
CA LEU A 296 -24.68 9.08 20.39
C LEU A 296 -25.86 10.02 20.10
N THR A 297 -25.63 11.26 19.68
CA THR A 297 -26.71 12.23 19.53
C THR A 297 -27.66 11.86 18.40
N LYS A 298 -28.99 11.83 18.71
CA LYS A 298 -30.06 11.48 17.75
C LYS A 298 -30.18 12.46 16.58
N ASP A 299 -29.87 13.74 16.82
CA ASP A 299 -29.92 14.82 15.85
C ASP A 299 -28.49 15.17 15.42
N PHE A 300 -27.85 14.21 14.76
CA PHE A 300 -26.49 14.36 14.29
C PHE A 300 -26.43 15.43 13.19
N ASP A 301 -26.22 16.69 13.59
CA ASP A 301 -25.88 17.73 12.63
C ASP A 301 -24.38 17.66 12.32
N LEU A 302 -24.07 17.16 11.12
CA LEU A 302 -22.72 17.15 10.58
C LEU A 302 -22.01 18.52 10.67
N LYS A 303 -22.77 19.63 10.71
CA LYS A 303 -22.22 20.98 10.87
C LYS A 303 -21.77 21.27 12.30
N ALA A 304 -22.40 20.63 13.28
CA ALA A 304 -22.08 20.81 14.71
C ALA A 304 -20.89 19.95 15.17
N VAL A 305 -20.47 18.94 14.41
CA VAL A 305 -19.32 18.11 14.74
C VAL A 305 -18.03 18.91 14.62
N PRO A 306 -17.18 18.96 15.67
CA PRO A 306 -15.88 19.63 15.59
C PRO A 306 -15.01 19.13 14.44
N LYS A 307 -14.31 20.04 13.76
CA LYS A 307 -13.48 19.74 12.59
C LYS A 307 -12.53 18.55 12.79
N PRO A 308 -11.81 18.42 13.93
CA PRO A 308 -10.96 17.27 14.20
C PRO A 308 -11.73 15.94 14.25
N LEU A 309 -12.97 15.96 14.70
CA LEU A 309 -13.81 14.75 14.75
C LEU A 309 -14.42 14.43 13.38
N LYS A 310 -14.77 15.45 12.57
CA LYS A 310 -15.18 15.27 11.16
C LYS A 310 -14.07 14.65 10.32
N GLU A 311 -12.83 15.03 10.59
CA GLU A 311 -11.66 14.47 9.90
C GLU A 311 -11.40 13.00 10.31
N LYS A 312 -11.72 12.65 11.56
CA LYS A 312 -11.63 11.28 12.07
C LYS A 312 -12.79 10.38 11.62
N ILE A 313 -13.99 10.95 11.44
CA ILE A 313 -15.21 10.22 11.08
C ILE A 313 -15.68 10.77 9.73
N CYS A 314 -15.32 10.09 8.64
CA CYS A 314 -15.70 10.51 7.30
C CYS A 314 -17.18 10.18 7.02
N TRP A 315 -18.06 11.12 7.34
CA TRP A 315 -19.48 11.05 6.98
C TRP A 315 -19.68 11.75 5.63
N LYS A 316 -19.48 11.09 4.52
CA LYS A 316 -19.99 11.57 3.24
C LYS A 316 -21.36 10.97 3.02
N GLU A 317 -22.37 11.85 2.85
CA GLU A 317 -23.69 11.62 2.23
C GLU A 317 -24.22 10.17 2.24
N THR A 318 -24.17 9.53 3.41
CA THR A 318 -24.91 8.28 3.64
C THR A 318 -26.38 8.60 3.85
N SER A 319 -27.27 7.72 3.43
CA SER A 319 -28.68 7.88 3.70
C SER A 319 -28.92 8.01 5.21
N LYS A 320 -29.95 8.78 5.59
CA LYS A 320 -30.32 8.97 7.00
C LYS A 320 -30.50 7.64 7.76
N GLU A 321 -30.90 6.60 7.05
CA GLU A 321 -31.06 5.23 7.57
C GLU A 321 -29.75 4.50 7.86
N GLU A 322 -28.74 4.65 7.01
CA GLU A 322 -27.42 4.03 7.22
C GLU A 322 -26.69 4.71 8.39
N THR A 323 -26.77 6.05 8.47
CA THR A 323 -26.25 6.81 9.61
C THR A 323 -26.90 6.36 10.92
N LEU A 324 -28.22 6.11 10.90
CA LEU A 324 -28.96 5.66 12.09
C LEU A 324 -28.54 4.23 12.53
N ARG A 325 -28.32 3.32 11.59
CA ARG A 325 -27.83 1.96 11.89
C ARG A 325 -26.42 1.98 12.52
N HIS A 326 -25.54 2.84 12.04
CA HIS A 326 -24.20 2.98 12.61
C HIS A 326 -24.22 3.58 14.01
N LEU A 327 -25.07 4.61 14.23
CA LEU A 327 -25.30 5.20 15.54
C LEU A 327 -25.90 4.20 16.53
N LEU A 328 -26.82 3.33 16.09
CA LEU A 328 -27.37 2.26 16.92
C LEU A 328 -26.31 1.26 17.34
N LYS A 329 -25.43 0.87 16.43
CA LYS A 329 -24.30 -0.05 16.73
C LYS A 329 -23.28 0.58 17.71
N VAL A 330 -22.99 1.88 17.57
CA VAL A 330 -22.17 2.64 18.51
C VAL A 330 -22.87 2.78 19.89
N LYS A 331 -24.19 2.96 19.88
CA LYS A 331 -25.01 3.05 21.09
C LYS A 331 -25.06 1.74 21.88
N GLU A 332 -25.14 0.58 21.18
CA GLU A 332 -25.02 -0.75 21.78
C GLU A 332 -23.65 -0.91 22.47
N ILE A 333 -22.58 -0.51 21.78
CA ILE A 333 -21.21 -0.56 22.29
C ILE A 333 -21.06 0.24 23.61
N ILE A 334 -21.68 1.41 23.68
CA ILE A 334 -21.56 2.31 24.86
C ILE A 334 -22.51 1.90 26.00
N SER A 335 -23.68 1.33 25.67
CA SER A 335 -24.66 0.89 26.69
C SER A 335 -24.22 -0.38 27.42
N GLU A 336 -23.38 -1.23 26.81
CA GLU A 336 -22.82 -2.42 27.46
C GLU A 336 -21.74 -2.07 28.53
N GLU A 337 -21.28 -0.81 28.62
CA GLU A 337 -20.33 -0.35 29.65
C GLU A 337 -21.01 0.24 30.89
N GLY A 338 -22.33 0.36 30.91
CA GLY A 338 -23.10 1.02 31.98
C GLY A 338 -23.74 0.09 33.02
N ASP A 339 -23.45 -1.21 32.98
CA ASP A 339 -23.92 -2.18 33.99
C ASP A 339 -22.69 -2.73 34.81
#